data_f3670f3dbbbbbb135e442c43f5ff9bd7
#
_entry.id   f3670f3dbbbbbb135e442c43f5ff9bd7
#
_cell.length_a   1.000
_cell.length_b   1.000
_cell.length_c   1.000
_cell.angle_alpha   90.00
_cell.angle_beta   90.00
_cell.angle_gamma   90.00
#
_symmetry.space_group_name_H-M   'P 1'
#
loop_
_entity.id
_entity.type
_entity.pdbx_description
1 polymer ?
#
loop_
_entity_poly.entity_id
_entity_poly.type
_entity_poly.pdbx_seq_one_letter_code
_entity_poly.pdbx_strand_id
1 'polypeptide(L)'
;MARHTIPITNGKGSIELVTGTYSAQAVAGGYDASTLEPKSVTIIDGTTTYAFTISAKGTLTLHVTDTGNPDTGVQIVGAKFIRTNSTGTIVGNEITTNADGDAVFNNVPFAESGSTTIYYKQISSDGGHTFDDAVKSIVMTESTETVQITNPTAPVRNFTLMDASFPNIPIIDGQIILEDN
;
A
#
# COMPACT_ATOMS: atom_id res chain seq x y z
N MET A 1 2.80 -3.98 37.55
CA MET A 1 1.62 -4.55 36.90
C MET A 1 1.88 -6.01 36.60
N ALA A 2 0.99 -6.91 36.98
CA ALA A 2 1.10 -8.32 36.59
C ALA A 2 0.68 -8.48 35.13
N ARG A 3 1.42 -9.28 34.36
CA ARG A 3 1.07 -9.65 32.98
C ARG A 3 0.53 -11.07 32.98
N HIS A 4 -0.63 -11.24 32.40
CA HIS A 4 -1.27 -12.53 32.22
C HIS A 4 -1.25 -12.90 30.74
N THR A 5 -0.96 -14.16 30.41
CA THR A 5 -0.97 -14.67 29.03
C THR A 5 -2.03 -15.75 28.92
N ILE A 6 -2.93 -15.58 27.95
CA ILE A 6 -4.00 -16.54 27.66
C ILE A 6 -3.66 -17.23 26.35
N PRO A 7 -3.25 -18.51 26.36
CA PRO A 7 -3.10 -19.27 25.13
C PRO A 7 -4.45 -19.43 24.43
N ILE A 8 -4.50 -19.16 23.14
CA ILE A 8 -5.71 -19.34 22.33
C ILE A 8 -5.54 -20.57 21.45
N THR A 9 -6.46 -21.51 21.57
CA THR A 9 -6.52 -22.73 20.75
C THR A 9 -7.92 -22.84 20.16
N ASN A 10 -8.02 -23.00 18.85
CA ASN A 10 -9.30 -23.02 18.13
C ASN A 10 -10.22 -21.82 18.49
N GLY A 11 -9.63 -20.62 18.58
CA GLY A 11 -10.35 -19.37 18.89
C GLY A 11 -10.78 -19.23 20.34
N LYS A 12 -10.38 -20.12 21.26
CA LYS A 12 -10.78 -20.11 22.66
C LYS A 12 -9.59 -20.18 23.61
N GLY A 13 -9.67 -19.45 24.70
CA GLY A 13 -8.72 -19.52 25.81
C GLY A 13 -9.42 -19.17 27.11
N SER A 14 -8.87 -19.62 28.25
CA SER A 14 -9.41 -19.33 29.57
C SER A 14 -8.29 -19.02 30.57
N ILE A 15 -8.61 -18.21 31.55
CA ILE A 15 -7.73 -17.85 32.65
C ILE A 15 -8.56 -17.43 33.84
N GLU A 16 -8.09 -17.71 35.06
CA GLU A 16 -8.66 -17.18 36.29
C GLU A 16 -8.04 -15.82 36.61
N LEU A 17 -8.87 -14.81 36.75
CA LEU A 17 -8.48 -13.44 37.07
C LEU A 17 -9.32 -12.91 38.23
N VAL A 18 -8.69 -12.09 39.08
CA VAL A 18 -9.43 -11.34 40.09
C VAL A 18 -10.23 -10.22 39.44
N THR A 19 -11.23 -9.71 40.15
CA THR A 19 -12.02 -8.55 39.69
C THR A 19 -11.13 -7.35 39.43
N GLY A 20 -11.39 -6.63 38.35
CA GLY A 20 -10.59 -5.46 37.94
C GLY A 20 -10.67 -5.17 36.46
N THR A 21 -10.06 -4.07 36.05
CA THR A 21 -9.97 -3.69 34.62
C THR A 21 -8.61 -4.07 34.07
N TYR A 22 -8.61 -4.75 32.94
CA TYR A 22 -7.43 -5.26 32.25
C TYR A 22 -7.34 -4.69 30.84
N SER A 23 -6.16 -4.23 30.44
CA SER A 23 -5.86 -3.91 29.05
C SER A 23 -5.54 -5.20 28.30
N ALA A 24 -6.07 -5.31 27.09
CA ALA A 24 -5.87 -6.47 26.22
C ALA A 24 -4.85 -6.17 25.12
N GLN A 25 -4.03 -7.16 24.79
CA GLN A 25 -3.14 -7.15 23.62
C GLN A 25 -3.22 -8.53 22.96
N ALA A 26 -3.14 -8.60 21.65
CA ALA A 26 -3.08 -9.85 20.91
C ALA A 26 -1.72 -10.02 20.22
N VAL A 27 -1.30 -11.29 20.08
CA VAL A 27 -0.17 -11.69 19.24
C VAL A 27 -0.66 -12.87 18.41
N ALA A 28 -0.88 -12.64 17.12
CA ALA A 28 -1.32 -13.66 16.19
C ALA A 28 -0.64 -13.44 14.83
N GLY A 29 0.01 -14.47 14.27
CA GLY A 29 0.60 -14.40 12.94
C GLY A 29 -0.48 -14.16 11.88
N GLY A 30 -0.21 -13.30 10.91
CA GLY A 30 -1.19 -12.97 9.85
C GLY A 30 -2.30 -11.98 10.25
N TYR A 31 -2.26 -11.44 11.48
CA TYR A 31 -3.27 -10.50 11.98
C TYR A 31 -2.67 -9.17 12.43
N ASP A 32 -3.47 -8.11 12.38
CA ASP A 32 -3.08 -6.78 12.84
C ASP A 32 -3.44 -6.57 14.31
N ALA A 33 -2.44 -6.69 15.20
CA ALA A 33 -2.62 -6.53 16.63
C ALA A 33 -3.22 -5.16 17.04
N SER A 34 -3.04 -4.12 16.22
CA SER A 34 -3.60 -2.79 16.49
C SER A 34 -5.13 -2.72 16.35
N THR A 35 -5.71 -3.68 15.62
CA THR A 35 -7.16 -3.79 15.38
C THR A 35 -7.91 -4.57 16.45
N LEU A 36 -7.22 -5.08 17.48
CA LEU A 36 -7.86 -5.82 18.58
C LEU A 36 -8.96 -4.98 19.23
N GLU A 37 -10.16 -5.57 19.33
CA GLU A 37 -11.27 -4.98 20.10
C GLU A 37 -11.99 -6.07 20.92
N PRO A 38 -12.41 -5.75 22.17
CA PRO A 38 -12.12 -4.51 22.90
C PRO A 38 -10.66 -4.43 23.39
N LYS A 39 -10.13 -3.21 23.54
CA LYS A 39 -8.76 -2.99 24.04
C LYS A 39 -8.64 -3.12 25.56
N SER A 40 -9.75 -3.19 26.25
CA SER A 40 -9.81 -3.45 27.68
C SER A 40 -11.08 -4.17 28.07
N VAL A 41 -11.02 -4.93 29.17
CA VAL A 41 -12.17 -5.64 29.74
C VAL A 41 -12.23 -5.40 31.23
N THR A 42 -13.43 -5.34 31.81
CA THR A 42 -13.62 -5.28 33.24
C THR A 42 -14.16 -6.61 33.73
N ILE A 43 -13.36 -7.30 34.54
CA ILE A 43 -13.72 -8.57 35.16
C ILE A 43 -14.53 -8.27 36.43
N ILE A 44 -15.69 -8.88 36.53
CA ILE A 44 -16.58 -8.82 37.70
C ILE A 44 -16.72 -10.22 38.29
N ASP A 45 -17.29 -10.34 39.48
CA ASP A 45 -17.55 -11.63 40.09
C ASP A 45 -18.45 -12.52 39.21
N GLY A 46 -18.12 -13.81 39.14
CA GLY A 46 -18.81 -14.82 38.35
C GLY A 46 -18.09 -15.18 37.05
N THR A 47 -18.66 -16.16 36.34
CA THR A 47 -18.12 -16.59 35.05
C THR A 47 -18.45 -15.54 34.00
N THR A 48 -17.41 -14.96 33.39
CA THR A 48 -17.58 -13.94 32.34
C THR A 48 -16.89 -14.42 31.08
N THR A 49 -17.58 -14.25 29.95
CA THR A 49 -17.03 -14.53 28.63
C THR A 49 -16.87 -13.20 27.88
N TYR A 50 -15.68 -12.99 27.34
CA TYR A 50 -15.38 -11.84 26.47
C TYR A 50 -15.04 -12.33 25.08
N ALA A 51 -15.62 -11.72 24.08
CA ALA A 51 -15.24 -11.91 22.67
C ALA A 51 -14.27 -10.80 22.26
N PHE A 52 -13.17 -11.21 21.67
CA PHE A 52 -12.19 -10.31 21.05
C PHE A 52 -12.18 -10.54 19.55
N THR A 53 -12.06 -9.46 18.80
CA THR A 53 -11.91 -9.49 17.35
C THR A 53 -10.58 -8.89 16.95
N ILE A 54 -10.00 -9.39 15.87
CA ILE A 54 -8.74 -8.91 15.31
C ILE A 54 -8.79 -9.08 13.79
N SER A 55 -8.31 -8.11 13.04
CA SER A 55 -8.34 -8.15 11.57
C SER A 55 -7.15 -8.90 11.01
N ALA A 56 -7.38 -9.74 10.01
CA ALA A 56 -6.34 -10.36 9.22
C ALA A 56 -5.55 -9.32 8.40
N LYS A 57 -4.33 -9.66 8.03
CA LYS A 57 -3.44 -8.88 7.18
C LYS A 57 -3.23 -9.58 5.84
N GLY A 58 -3.12 -8.79 4.80
CA GLY A 58 -2.76 -9.25 3.48
C GLY A 58 -1.53 -8.55 2.92
N THR A 59 -1.15 -8.95 1.72
CA THR A 59 -0.09 -8.34 0.92
C THR A 59 -0.67 -7.93 -0.43
N LEU A 60 -0.48 -6.68 -0.81
CA LEU A 60 -0.82 -6.16 -2.13
C LEU A 60 0.48 -5.82 -2.88
N THR A 61 0.71 -6.47 -4.01
CA THR A 61 1.81 -6.17 -4.93
C THR A 61 1.29 -5.38 -6.12
N LEU A 62 1.90 -4.24 -6.41
CA LEU A 62 1.69 -3.49 -7.64
C LEU A 62 2.90 -3.76 -8.54
N HIS A 63 2.68 -4.56 -9.59
CA HIS A 63 3.70 -4.93 -10.56
C HIS A 63 3.64 -3.98 -11.76
N VAL A 64 4.72 -3.24 -12.01
CA VAL A 64 4.74 -2.12 -12.96
C VAL A 64 5.63 -2.43 -14.15
N THR A 65 5.05 -2.39 -15.34
CA THR A 65 5.78 -2.54 -16.60
C THR A 65 5.37 -1.46 -17.60
N ASP A 66 6.16 -1.27 -18.64
CA ASP A 66 5.87 -0.31 -19.72
C ASP A 66 4.63 -0.68 -20.55
N THR A 67 4.31 -1.97 -20.64
CA THR A 67 3.17 -2.51 -21.42
C THR A 67 2.04 -3.06 -20.56
N GLY A 68 2.24 -3.19 -19.24
CA GLY A 68 1.32 -3.89 -18.34
C GLY A 68 1.34 -5.41 -18.49
N ASN A 69 2.24 -5.96 -19.28
CA ASN A 69 2.43 -7.40 -19.43
C ASN A 69 3.64 -7.85 -18.59
N PRO A 70 3.45 -8.67 -17.55
CA PRO A 70 4.53 -9.09 -16.66
C PRO A 70 5.59 -9.97 -17.36
N ASP A 71 5.22 -10.68 -18.43
CA ASP A 71 6.12 -11.63 -19.11
C ASP A 71 6.99 -10.97 -20.19
N THR A 72 6.54 -9.85 -20.76
CA THR A 72 7.18 -9.23 -21.95
C THR A 72 7.45 -7.74 -21.78
N GLY A 73 6.85 -7.10 -20.79
CA GLY A 73 7.07 -5.68 -20.50
C GLY A 73 8.41 -5.43 -19.81
N VAL A 74 8.97 -4.24 -20.05
CA VAL A 74 10.15 -3.78 -19.31
C VAL A 74 9.72 -3.36 -17.91
N GLN A 75 10.40 -3.89 -16.90
CA GLN A 75 10.13 -3.62 -15.50
C GLN A 75 10.45 -2.14 -15.16
N ILE A 76 9.52 -1.45 -14.50
CA ILE A 76 9.72 -0.06 -14.10
C ILE A 76 10.23 -0.01 -12.67
N VAL A 77 11.50 0.33 -12.52
CA VAL A 77 12.20 0.44 -11.23
C VAL A 77 12.18 1.89 -10.74
N GLY A 78 11.87 2.12 -9.47
CA GLY A 78 11.87 3.46 -8.89
C GLY A 78 10.54 4.19 -8.96
N ALA A 79 9.50 3.59 -9.54
CA ALA A 79 8.13 4.13 -9.46
C ALA A 79 7.64 4.09 -8.01
N LYS A 80 6.94 5.16 -7.58
CA LYS A 80 6.52 5.33 -6.20
C LYS A 80 5.00 5.29 -6.07
N PHE A 81 4.56 4.60 -5.04
CA PHE A 81 3.14 4.43 -4.72
C PHE A 81 2.87 4.73 -3.25
N ILE A 82 1.63 5.14 -2.98
CA ILE A 82 1.17 5.38 -1.62
C ILE A 82 -0.26 4.88 -1.45
N ARG A 83 -0.57 4.35 -0.27
CA ARG A 83 -1.94 3.99 0.08
C ARG A 83 -2.74 5.21 0.47
N THR A 84 -4.00 5.23 0.04
CA THR A 84 -4.95 6.30 0.35
C THR A 84 -6.26 5.72 0.86
N ASN A 85 -7.17 6.58 1.32
CA ASN A 85 -8.59 6.25 1.42
C ASN A 85 -9.29 6.55 0.07
N SER A 86 -10.59 6.33 0.00
CA SER A 86 -11.41 6.55 -1.20
C SER A 86 -11.43 8.01 -1.69
N THR A 87 -11.08 8.97 -0.83
CA THR A 87 -11.01 10.41 -1.17
C THR A 87 -9.60 10.88 -1.49
N GLY A 88 -8.60 9.96 -1.52
CA GLY A 88 -7.21 10.26 -1.82
C GLY A 88 -6.36 10.72 -0.62
N THR A 89 -6.93 10.74 0.60
CA THR A 89 -6.15 11.04 1.80
C THR A 89 -5.16 9.90 2.09
N ILE A 90 -3.91 10.24 2.36
CA ILE A 90 -2.83 9.29 2.63
C ILE A 90 -3.10 8.53 3.93
N VAL A 91 -2.97 7.18 3.88
CA VAL A 91 -3.17 6.28 5.02
C VAL A 91 -2.01 5.31 5.25
N GLY A 92 -0.90 5.47 4.55
CA GLY A 92 0.26 4.59 4.64
C GLY A 92 1.56 5.29 4.27
N ASN A 93 2.63 4.52 4.23
CA ASN A 93 3.94 4.99 3.78
C ASN A 93 4.10 4.84 2.27
N GLU A 94 4.98 5.66 1.70
CA GLU A 94 5.45 5.52 0.32
C GLU A 94 6.21 4.21 0.16
N ILE A 95 5.98 3.54 -0.97
CA ILE A 95 6.71 2.35 -1.40
C ILE A 95 7.21 2.57 -2.82
N THR A 96 8.41 2.09 -3.07
CA THR A 96 9.08 2.21 -4.38
C THR A 96 9.19 0.84 -5.03
N THR A 97 9.01 0.74 -6.34
CA THR A 97 9.21 -0.51 -7.08
C THR A 97 10.67 -0.96 -7.02
N ASN A 98 10.86 -2.24 -6.78
CA ASN A 98 12.16 -2.92 -6.75
C ASN A 98 12.68 -3.26 -8.16
N ALA A 99 13.74 -4.06 -8.24
CA ALA A 99 14.34 -4.50 -9.52
C ALA A 99 13.41 -5.36 -10.38
N ASP A 100 12.39 -5.99 -9.78
CA ASP A 100 11.40 -6.79 -10.47
C ASP A 100 10.17 -5.95 -10.89
N GLY A 101 10.19 -4.64 -10.67
CA GLY A 101 9.06 -3.74 -10.93
C GLY A 101 7.95 -3.81 -9.86
N ASP A 102 8.21 -4.39 -8.70
CA ASP A 102 7.22 -4.63 -7.66
C ASP A 102 7.25 -3.59 -6.54
N ALA A 103 6.13 -2.93 -6.29
CA ALA A 103 5.86 -2.17 -5.08
C ALA A 103 4.95 -3.00 -4.15
N VAL A 104 5.48 -3.41 -2.99
CA VAL A 104 4.81 -4.37 -2.10
C VAL A 104 4.30 -3.69 -0.84
N PHE A 105 2.99 -3.59 -0.72
CA PHE A 105 2.31 -3.16 0.50
C PHE A 105 2.07 -4.36 1.42
N ASN A 106 2.89 -4.50 2.44
CA ASN A 106 2.68 -5.50 3.49
C ASN A 106 1.68 -4.99 4.54
N ASN A 107 1.00 -5.94 5.19
CA ASN A 107 0.07 -5.65 6.27
C ASN A 107 -1.11 -4.75 5.85
N VAL A 108 -1.60 -4.89 4.63
CA VAL A 108 -2.86 -4.27 4.24
C VAL A 108 -4.04 -4.94 4.93
N PRO A 109 -5.13 -4.22 5.25
CA PRO A 109 -6.33 -4.85 5.79
C PRO A 109 -6.84 -5.95 4.86
N PHE A 110 -7.23 -7.07 5.44
CA PHE A 110 -7.83 -8.20 4.72
C PHE A 110 -8.91 -8.83 5.58
N ALA A 111 -10.03 -9.25 4.98
CA ALA A 111 -11.09 -9.98 5.65
C ALA A 111 -11.21 -11.38 5.05
N GLU A 112 -10.98 -12.42 5.86
CA GLU A 112 -11.08 -13.82 5.42
C GLU A 112 -12.49 -14.21 4.98
N SER A 113 -13.51 -13.53 5.51
CA SER A 113 -14.91 -13.70 5.10
C SER A 113 -15.44 -12.37 4.58
N GLY A 114 -15.31 -12.12 3.28
CA GLY A 114 -15.76 -10.89 2.68
C GLY A 114 -14.74 -10.30 1.73
N SER A 115 -14.89 -9.03 1.43
CA SER A 115 -13.98 -8.28 0.57
C SER A 115 -13.51 -7.01 1.27
N THR A 116 -12.22 -6.68 1.11
CA THR A 116 -11.66 -5.42 1.59
C THR A 116 -11.15 -4.61 0.41
N THR A 117 -11.67 -3.39 0.26
CA THR A 117 -11.20 -2.49 -0.80
C THR A 117 -9.98 -1.71 -0.31
N ILE A 118 -8.88 -1.85 -1.04
CA ILE A 118 -7.64 -1.10 -0.82
C ILE A 118 -7.54 -0.01 -1.89
N TYR A 119 -7.27 1.23 -1.47
CA TYR A 119 -7.05 2.36 -2.35
C TYR A 119 -5.58 2.73 -2.37
N TYR A 120 -5.08 3.07 -3.55
CA TYR A 120 -3.70 3.49 -3.76
C TYR A 120 -3.62 4.49 -4.92
N LYS A 121 -2.52 5.21 -5.00
CA LYS A 121 -2.17 6.01 -6.17
C LYS A 121 -0.68 5.94 -6.44
N GLN A 122 -0.30 6.08 -7.69
CA GLN A 122 1.07 6.33 -8.08
C GLN A 122 1.39 7.82 -7.90
N ILE A 123 2.59 8.13 -7.40
CA ILE A 123 3.02 9.52 -7.13
C ILE A 123 4.25 9.92 -7.94
N SER A 124 4.98 8.96 -8.49
CA SER A 124 6.04 9.20 -9.49
C SER A 124 6.31 7.95 -10.32
N SER A 125 7.02 8.13 -11.44
CA SER A 125 7.63 7.07 -12.23
C SER A 125 9.16 7.21 -12.23
N ASP A 126 9.87 6.48 -13.07
CA ASP A 126 11.33 6.47 -13.18
C ASP A 126 11.91 7.64 -14.03
N GLY A 127 11.05 8.56 -14.47
CA GLY A 127 11.43 9.69 -15.33
C GLY A 127 11.44 9.40 -16.83
N GLY A 128 11.46 8.13 -17.23
CA GLY A 128 11.36 7.70 -18.64
C GLY A 128 9.96 7.28 -19.07
N HIS A 129 9.04 7.14 -18.12
CA HIS A 129 7.69 6.64 -18.32
C HIS A 129 6.64 7.57 -17.74
N THR A 130 5.50 7.65 -18.43
CA THR A 130 4.31 8.36 -17.92
C THR A 130 3.53 7.47 -16.97
N PHE A 131 2.71 8.06 -16.11
CA PHE A 131 1.86 7.32 -15.18
C PHE A 131 0.53 8.04 -14.96
N ASP A 132 -0.43 7.34 -14.38
CA ASP A 132 -1.72 7.87 -13.96
C ASP A 132 -1.70 8.05 -12.43
N ASP A 133 -1.84 9.30 -11.97
CA ASP A 133 -1.84 9.69 -10.56
C ASP A 133 -3.23 9.62 -9.89
N ALA A 134 -4.23 9.15 -10.62
CA ALA A 134 -5.57 8.97 -10.07
C ALA A 134 -5.59 7.93 -8.95
N VAL A 135 -6.49 8.11 -7.98
CA VAL A 135 -6.75 7.11 -6.96
C VAL A 135 -7.37 5.87 -7.61
N LYS A 136 -6.72 4.74 -7.45
CA LYS A 136 -7.16 3.42 -7.89
C LYS A 136 -7.63 2.59 -6.69
N SER A 137 -8.36 1.54 -6.97
CA SER A 137 -8.79 0.59 -5.94
C SER A 137 -8.70 -0.84 -6.44
N ILE A 138 -8.45 -1.74 -5.50
CA ILE A 138 -8.54 -3.19 -5.67
C ILE A 138 -9.38 -3.79 -4.55
N VAL A 139 -10.20 -4.76 -4.87
CA VAL A 139 -10.88 -5.58 -3.88
C VAL A 139 -10.03 -6.80 -3.63
N MET A 140 -9.50 -6.92 -2.41
CA MET A 140 -8.76 -8.10 -2.00
C MET A 140 -9.74 -9.22 -1.65
N THR A 141 -9.66 -10.31 -2.38
CA THR A 141 -10.43 -11.54 -2.16
C THR A 141 -9.58 -12.63 -1.52
N GLU A 142 -8.26 -12.47 -1.63
CA GLU A 142 -7.27 -13.36 -1.05
C GLU A 142 -6.26 -12.58 -0.19
N SER A 143 -5.53 -13.28 0.66
CA SER A 143 -4.51 -12.65 1.53
C SER A 143 -3.33 -12.08 0.75
N THR A 144 -3.17 -12.45 -0.52
CA THR A 144 -2.14 -11.94 -1.42
C THR A 144 -2.76 -11.64 -2.78
N GLU A 145 -2.63 -10.40 -3.22
CA GLU A 145 -3.12 -9.93 -4.52
C GLU A 145 -2.00 -9.22 -5.28
N THR A 146 -2.01 -9.39 -6.60
CA THR A 146 -1.08 -8.67 -7.51
C THR A 146 -1.88 -7.92 -8.56
N VAL A 147 -1.59 -6.63 -8.70
CA VAL A 147 -2.20 -5.74 -9.71
C VAL A 147 -1.14 -5.39 -10.74
N GLN A 148 -1.47 -5.57 -12.03
CA GLN A 148 -0.63 -5.13 -13.14
C GLN A 148 -0.86 -3.64 -13.41
N ILE A 149 0.22 -2.86 -13.43
CA ILE A 149 0.22 -1.43 -13.71
C ILE A 149 0.99 -1.16 -14.99
N THR A 150 0.44 -0.30 -15.83
CA THR A 150 1.10 0.10 -17.08
C THR A 150 1.60 1.53 -16.96
N ASN A 151 2.90 1.73 -17.14
CA ASN A 151 3.54 3.02 -17.26
C ASN A 151 4.16 3.14 -18.66
N PRO A 152 3.45 3.65 -19.67
CA PRO A 152 3.97 3.73 -21.02
C PRO A 152 5.20 4.62 -21.12
N THR A 153 6.11 4.28 -22.01
CA THR A 153 7.28 5.13 -22.32
C THR A 153 6.83 6.55 -22.63
N ALA A 154 7.47 7.53 -22.03
CA ALA A 154 7.19 8.94 -22.27
C ALA A 154 7.49 9.28 -23.74
N PRO A 155 6.59 9.99 -24.43
CA PRO A 155 6.81 10.35 -25.83
C PRO A 155 8.00 11.30 -25.95
N VAL A 156 8.90 11.01 -26.91
CA VAL A 156 10.01 11.92 -27.23
C VAL A 156 9.44 13.26 -27.74
N ARG A 157 9.91 14.34 -27.18
CA ARG A 157 9.60 15.71 -27.62
C ARG A 157 10.86 16.35 -28.20
N ASN A 158 10.79 16.78 -29.45
CA ASN A 158 11.88 17.46 -30.12
C ASN A 158 11.69 18.97 -30.00
N PHE A 159 12.74 19.65 -29.55
CA PHE A 159 12.77 21.10 -29.45
C PHE A 159 13.84 21.65 -30.42
N THR A 160 13.53 22.73 -31.07
CA THR A 160 14.47 23.43 -31.97
C THR A 160 14.63 24.84 -31.47
N LEU A 161 15.85 25.30 -31.26
CA LEU A 161 16.20 26.67 -30.94
C LEU A 161 16.64 27.37 -32.23
N MET A 162 15.92 28.41 -32.60
CA MET A 162 16.14 29.15 -33.83
C MET A 162 16.47 30.62 -33.54
N ASP A 163 17.24 31.24 -34.41
CA ASP A 163 17.50 32.69 -34.35
C ASP A 163 16.21 33.46 -34.69
N ALA A 164 15.76 34.34 -33.80
CA ALA A 164 14.54 35.12 -33.99
C ALA A 164 14.62 36.11 -35.17
N SER A 165 15.82 36.56 -35.51
CA SER A 165 16.07 37.47 -36.65
C SER A 165 16.24 36.69 -37.95
N PHE A 166 16.63 35.43 -37.87
CA PHE A 166 16.84 34.54 -39.00
C PHE A 166 16.19 33.16 -38.72
N PRO A 167 14.86 33.05 -38.84
CA PRO A 167 14.10 31.89 -38.36
C PRO A 167 14.40 30.58 -39.08
N ASN A 168 15.21 30.57 -40.11
CA ASN A 168 15.66 29.38 -40.81
C ASN A 168 17.07 28.92 -40.41
N ILE A 169 17.70 29.65 -39.47
CA ILE A 169 19.06 29.32 -38.98
C ILE A 169 18.94 28.73 -37.60
N PRO A 170 19.26 27.43 -37.41
CA PRO A 170 19.27 26.83 -36.10
C PRO A 170 20.46 27.34 -35.26
N ILE A 171 20.24 27.57 -33.97
CA ILE A 171 21.29 27.90 -33.01
C ILE A 171 21.99 26.57 -32.64
N ILE A 172 23.28 26.49 -32.97
CA ILE A 172 24.05 25.24 -32.84
C ILE A 172 24.51 24.98 -31.39
N ASP A 173 24.84 26.06 -30.65
CA ASP A 173 25.38 25.97 -29.28
C ASP A 173 24.46 26.67 -28.29
N GLY A 174 23.25 26.13 -28.10
CA GLY A 174 22.24 26.66 -27.17
C GLY A 174 21.69 25.61 -26.27
N GLN A 175 21.04 26.00 -25.17
CA GLN A 175 20.30 25.15 -24.26
C GLN A 175 18.90 25.68 -24.09
N ILE A 176 17.94 24.76 -24.03
CA ILE A 176 16.57 25.05 -23.58
C ILE A 176 16.44 24.35 -22.20
N ILE A 177 16.13 25.15 -21.19
CA ILE A 177 15.89 24.64 -19.84
C ILE A 177 14.39 24.59 -19.63
N LEU A 178 13.87 23.45 -19.25
CA LEU A 178 12.47 23.25 -18.89
C LEU A 178 12.43 22.94 -17.40
N GLU A 179 11.56 23.60 -16.67
CA GLU A 179 11.34 23.39 -15.24
C GLU A 179 9.87 23.03 -15.01
N ASP A 180 9.60 22.05 -14.17
CA ASP A 180 8.24 21.72 -13.74
C ASP A 180 7.76 22.75 -12.72
N ASN A 181 6.49 23.15 -12.81
CA ASN A 181 5.85 24.12 -11.93
C ASN A 181 5.05 23.44 -10.82
#